data_d11b6b8cf8844b185763f76607affc97
#
_entry.id   d11b6b8cf8844b185763f76607affc97
#
_cell.length_a   1.000
_cell.length_b   1.000
_cell.length_c   1.000
_cell.angle_alpha   90.00
_cell.angle_beta   90.00
_cell.angle_gamma   90.00
#
_symmetry.space_group_name_H-M   'P 1'
#
loop_
_entity.id
_entity.type
_entity.pdbx_description
1 polymer ?
#
loop_
_entity_poly.entity_id
_entity_poly.type
_entity_poly.pdbx_seq_one_letter_code
_entity_poly.pdbx_strand_id
1 'polypeptide(L)'
;MSSSGSPGSPEPEQGRYTVRSTIRSLVWTVYAPSFLLSLGQGILIPVLPGFAKDEMMVSIGLVGLVIAARYIGTMIFDVPAGILVGRLGLRKTMTAGVILFGLSAIWAGLSPNFESLMAARLLAGASFALWSISRHSYLASAVPADVRGRALSLFGGISRIATILGPLLGGILAEYVGIRVPFYAQAVVALLTLIMVLSTMRKMAEPPRAAKRHNVFAELGGVVTRHRRDFATAGVAAVSLQFIRAGREFLIPVWAGELGLGEFRIGLVATASYAVDSMLFPWVGYSMDRWGRKSTGIPAFIVLAVAVALIPMTGSFGSLMIV
;
A
#
# COMPACT_ATOMS: atom_id res chain seq x y z
N MET A 1 18.57 47.67 50.61
CA MET A 1 18.50 46.23 50.70
C MET A 1 18.24 45.70 49.29
N SER A 2 19.27 45.18 48.71
CA SER A 2 19.39 44.76 47.31
C SER A 2 18.79 43.38 47.13
N SER A 3 17.81 43.21 46.23
CA SER A 3 17.31 41.94 45.75
C SER A 3 18.12 41.51 44.53
N SER A 4 18.99 40.53 44.73
CA SER A 4 19.75 39.87 43.68
C SER A 4 18.82 38.99 42.82
N GLY A 5 18.56 39.45 41.59
CA GLY A 5 17.93 38.61 40.56
C GLY A 5 18.91 37.54 40.11
N SER A 6 18.51 36.28 40.26
CA SER A 6 19.23 35.12 39.65
C SER A 6 19.10 35.17 38.13
N PRO A 7 20.18 34.93 37.37
CA PRO A 7 20.07 34.85 35.92
C PRO A 7 19.31 33.56 35.56
N GLY A 8 18.21 33.74 34.82
CA GLY A 8 17.41 32.62 34.28
C GLY A 8 18.30 31.71 33.45
N SER A 9 18.25 30.42 33.77
CA SER A 9 18.84 29.38 32.96
C SER A 9 18.31 29.47 31.51
N PRO A 10 19.16 29.40 30.49
CA PRO A 10 18.69 29.44 29.13
C PRO A 10 17.79 28.22 28.89
N GLU A 11 16.54 28.45 28.53
CA GLU A 11 15.67 27.40 27.99
C GLU A 11 16.41 26.75 26.82
N PRO A 12 16.46 25.39 26.76
CA PRO A 12 17.07 24.72 25.63
C PRO A 12 16.30 25.18 24.38
N GLU A 13 17.02 25.76 23.41
CA GLU A 13 16.54 26.01 22.05
C GLU A 13 15.95 24.71 21.48
N GLN A 14 14.70 24.44 21.76
CA GLN A 14 13.92 23.45 21.00
C GLN A 14 13.82 24.04 19.59
N GLY A 15 14.75 23.59 18.73
CA GLY A 15 14.82 24.01 17.34
C GLY A 15 13.43 23.89 16.73
N ARG A 16 12.82 25.01 16.38
CA ARG A 16 11.58 25.10 15.62
C ARG A 16 11.78 24.37 14.32
N TYR A 17 11.52 23.08 14.31
CA TYR A 17 11.37 22.33 13.07
C TYR A 17 10.18 22.95 12.35
N THR A 18 10.44 23.80 11.39
CA THR A 18 9.39 24.34 10.53
C THR A 18 8.75 23.17 9.79
N VAL A 19 7.42 23.16 9.65
CA VAL A 19 6.67 22.15 8.86
C VAL A 19 7.37 21.83 7.54
N ARG A 20 7.93 22.86 6.90
CA ARG A 20 8.64 22.79 5.64
C ARG A 20 9.95 21.99 5.73
N SER A 21 10.73 22.13 6.78
CA SER A 21 11.99 21.38 6.97
C SER A 21 11.71 19.92 7.28
N THR A 22 10.70 19.61 8.08
CA THR A 22 10.27 18.25 8.37
C THR A 22 9.77 17.55 7.11
N ILE A 23 8.89 18.17 6.33
CA ILE A 23 8.39 17.59 5.07
C ILE A 23 9.55 17.36 4.09
N ARG A 24 10.48 18.30 3.95
CA ARG A 24 11.63 18.17 3.04
C ARG A 24 12.53 17.00 3.43
N SER A 25 12.74 16.75 4.71
CA SER A 25 13.53 15.60 5.18
C SER A 25 12.84 14.27 4.89
N LEU A 26 11.48 14.23 4.88
CA LEU A 26 10.70 13.04 4.59
C LEU A 26 10.64 12.69 3.09
N VAL A 27 10.94 13.64 2.19
CA VAL A 27 10.85 13.39 0.73
C VAL A 27 11.67 12.17 0.33
N TRP A 28 12.94 12.14 0.71
CA TRP A 28 13.85 11.08 0.30
C TRP A 28 13.82 9.85 1.20
N THR A 29 13.38 9.99 2.46
CA THR A 29 13.35 8.88 3.42
C THR A 29 12.06 8.10 3.40
N VAL A 30 10.92 8.73 3.05
CA VAL A 30 9.60 8.11 3.12
C VAL A 30 8.82 8.26 1.82
N TYR A 31 8.70 9.49 1.28
CA TYR A 31 7.78 9.74 0.18
C TYR A 31 8.25 9.14 -1.14
N ALA A 32 9.50 9.35 -1.53
CA ALA A 32 10.02 8.81 -2.78
C ALA A 32 10.13 7.27 -2.77
N PRO A 33 10.63 6.60 -1.70
CA PRO A 33 10.55 5.14 -1.59
C PRO A 33 9.12 4.61 -1.64
N SER A 34 8.17 5.29 -0.99
CA SER A 34 6.77 4.87 -0.99
C SER A 34 6.10 5.06 -2.35
N PHE A 35 6.43 6.13 -3.06
CA PHE A 35 6.01 6.34 -4.44
C PHE A 35 6.46 5.20 -5.33
N LEU A 36 7.75 4.87 -5.30
CA LEU A 36 8.32 3.81 -6.11
C LEU A 36 7.68 2.44 -5.81
N LEU A 37 7.54 2.08 -4.53
CA LEU A 37 6.91 0.79 -4.19
C LEU A 37 5.42 0.75 -4.55
N SER A 38 4.68 1.85 -4.40
CA SER A 38 3.29 1.93 -4.85
C SER A 38 3.18 1.84 -6.38
N LEU A 39 4.11 2.47 -7.09
CA LEU A 39 4.23 2.35 -8.55
C LEU A 39 4.48 0.91 -8.97
N GLY A 40 5.46 0.24 -8.35
CA GLY A 40 5.79 -1.16 -8.61
C GLY A 40 4.60 -2.10 -8.36
N GLN A 41 3.80 -1.84 -7.32
CA GLN A 41 2.58 -2.61 -7.09
C GLN A 41 1.53 -2.36 -8.17
N GLY A 42 1.35 -1.09 -8.57
CA GLY A 42 0.41 -0.68 -9.60
C GLY A 42 0.72 -1.30 -10.97
N ILE A 43 1.99 -1.44 -11.32
CA ILE A 43 2.45 -2.04 -12.58
C ILE A 43 1.88 -3.44 -12.81
N LEU A 44 1.71 -4.25 -11.76
CA LEU A 44 1.21 -5.62 -11.90
C LEU A 44 -0.33 -5.74 -11.93
N ILE A 45 -1.07 -4.69 -11.61
CA ILE A 45 -2.54 -4.75 -11.53
C ILE A 45 -3.18 -5.22 -12.82
N PRO A 46 -2.91 -4.63 -14.00
CA PRO A 46 -3.53 -5.06 -15.26
C PRO A 46 -3.01 -6.41 -15.75
N VAL A 47 -1.75 -6.72 -15.45
CA VAL A 47 -0.98 -7.81 -16.05
C VAL A 47 -1.18 -9.16 -15.34
N LEU A 48 -1.29 -9.12 -14.02
CA LEU A 48 -1.29 -10.33 -13.20
C LEU A 48 -2.43 -11.30 -13.52
N PRO A 49 -3.68 -10.86 -13.76
CA PRO A 49 -4.76 -11.75 -14.13
C PRO A 49 -4.56 -12.43 -15.49
N GLY A 50 -4.17 -11.68 -16.52
CA GLY A 50 -3.84 -12.21 -17.85
C GLY A 50 -2.68 -13.21 -17.77
N PHE A 51 -1.58 -12.84 -17.10
CA PHE A 51 -0.44 -13.72 -16.89
C PHE A 51 -0.82 -15.04 -16.21
N ALA A 52 -1.65 -15.00 -15.15
CA ALA A 52 -2.08 -16.20 -14.45
C ALA A 52 -3.02 -17.05 -15.32
N LYS A 53 -3.96 -16.44 -16.06
CA LYS A 53 -4.91 -17.13 -16.92
C LYS A 53 -4.22 -17.76 -18.11
N ASP A 54 -3.44 -17.00 -18.87
CA ASP A 54 -2.96 -17.38 -20.20
C ASP A 54 -1.61 -18.11 -20.14
N GLU A 55 -0.67 -17.69 -19.30
CA GLU A 55 0.64 -18.34 -19.15
C GLU A 55 0.61 -19.57 -18.22
N MET A 56 -0.22 -19.53 -17.16
CA MET A 56 -0.34 -20.63 -16.20
C MET A 56 -1.52 -21.55 -16.51
N MET A 57 -2.36 -21.21 -17.51
CA MET A 57 -3.51 -21.98 -17.97
C MET A 57 -4.47 -22.36 -16.84
N VAL A 58 -4.70 -21.46 -15.89
CA VAL A 58 -5.55 -21.71 -14.73
C VAL A 58 -6.95 -21.12 -14.89
N SER A 59 -7.91 -21.68 -14.18
CA SER A 59 -9.29 -21.17 -14.16
C SER A 59 -9.37 -19.77 -13.53
N ILE A 60 -10.39 -19.01 -13.87
CA ILE A 60 -10.63 -17.65 -13.34
C ILE A 60 -10.69 -17.63 -11.80
N GLY A 61 -11.24 -18.69 -11.18
CA GLY A 61 -11.25 -18.83 -9.72
C GLY A 61 -9.85 -18.89 -9.12
N LEU A 62 -8.91 -19.58 -9.77
CA LEU A 62 -7.51 -19.65 -9.35
C LEU A 62 -6.77 -18.32 -9.61
N VAL A 63 -7.12 -17.58 -10.65
CA VAL A 63 -6.62 -16.20 -10.85
C VAL A 63 -6.96 -15.31 -9.65
N GLY A 64 -8.21 -15.40 -9.15
CA GLY A 64 -8.62 -14.67 -7.93
C GLY A 64 -7.77 -15.06 -6.72
N LEU A 65 -7.38 -16.32 -6.60
CA LEU A 65 -6.53 -16.80 -5.52
C LEU A 65 -5.09 -16.25 -5.62
N VAL A 66 -4.52 -16.12 -6.83
CA VAL A 66 -3.22 -15.47 -7.06
C VAL A 66 -3.23 -14.01 -6.57
N ILE A 67 -4.30 -13.28 -6.84
CA ILE A 67 -4.45 -11.89 -6.35
C ILE A 67 -4.61 -11.88 -4.83
N ALA A 68 -5.46 -12.73 -4.28
CA ALA A 68 -5.71 -12.86 -2.85
C ALA A 68 -4.45 -13.27 -2.08
N ALA A 69 -3.56 -14.06 -2.67
CA ALA A 69 -2.33 -14.56 -2.03
C ALA A 69 -1.47 -13.44 -1.45
N ARG A 70 -1.35 -12.30 -2.12
CA ARG A 70 -0.63 -11.14 -1.60
C ARG A 70 -1.28 -10.58 -0.33
N TYR A 71 -2.61 -10.47 -0.31
CA TYR A 71 -3.35 -9.99 0.87
C TYR A 71 -3.26 -10.99 2.02
N ILE A 72 -3.34 -12.29 1.73
CA ILE A 72 -3.16 -13.38 2.70
C ILE A 72 -1.74 -13.32 3.29
N GLY A 73 -0.72 -13.19 2.45
CA GLY A 73 0.67 -13.03 2.89
C GLY A 73 0.86 -11.81 3.78
N THR A 74 0.24 -10.67 3.44
CA THR A 74 0.27 -9.46 4.27
C THR A 74 -0.38 -9.74 5.64
N MET A 75 -1.57 -10.32 5.67
CA MET A 75 -2.29 -10.62 6.90
C MET A 75 -1.50 -11.56 7.82
N ILE A 76 -0.88 -12.60 7.28
CA ILE A 76 -0.05 -13.54 8.04
C ILE A 76 1.19 -12.84 8.63
N PHE A 77 1.81 -11.95 7.86
CA PHE A 77 3.08 -11.33 8.23
C PHE A 77 2.95 -9.98 8.94
N ASP A 78 1.76 -9.38 9.08
CA ASP A 78 1.59 -8.10 9.78
C ASP A 78 2.06 -8.18 11.24
N VAL A 79 1.66 -9.23 11.99
CA VAL A 79 2.10 -9.43 13.37
C VAL A 79 3.60 -9.76 13.45
N PRO A 80 4.15 -10.73 12.69
CA PRO A 80 5.58 -10.97 12.62
C PRO A 80 6.39 -9.72 12.24
N ALA A 81 5.92 -8.89 11.32
CA ALA A 81 6.58 -7.65 10.94
C ALA A 81 6.71 -6.67 12.11
N GLY A 82 5.64 -6.51 12.92
CA GLY A 82 5.68 -5.72 14.14
C GLY A 82 6.72 -6.24 15.16
N ILE A 83 6.79 -7.54 15.34
CA ILE A 83 7.79 -8.19 16.22
C ILE A 83 9.20 -7.95 15.68
N LEU A 84 9.41 -8.07 14.37
CA LEU A 84 10.72 -7.85 13.74
C LEU A 84 11.16 -6.39 13.86
N VAL A 85 10.25 -5.43 13.72
CA VAL A 85 10.56 -4.00 13.98
C VAL A 85 11.05 -3.80 15.40
N GLY A 86 10.40 -4.42 16.39
CA GLY A 86 10.80 -4.33 17.79
C GLY A 86 12.16 -4.99 18.08
N ARG A 87 12.50 -6.08 17.39
CA ARG A 87 13.74 -6.88 17.62
C ARG A 87 14.93 -6.41 16.79
N LEU A 88 14.74 -6.25 15.50
CA LEU A 88 15.79 -5.93 14.53
C LEU A 88 15.96 -4.43 14.30
N GLY A 89 14.95 -3.63 14.67
CA GLY A 89 14.86 -2.21 14.41
C GLY A 89 14.21 -1.88 13.06
N LEU A 90 13.78 -0.63 12.93
CA LEU A 90 13.05 -0.12 11.76
C LEU A 90 13.82 -0.29 10.46
N ARG A 91 15.10 0.11 10.48
CA ARG A 91 15.94 0.11 9.27
C ARG A 91 16.11 -1.27 8.68
N LYS A 92 16.47 -2.27 9.50
CA LYS A 92 16.71 -3.63 9.03
C LYS A 92 15.43 -4.27 8.49
N THR A 93 14.31 -4.09 9.21
CA THR A 93 13.01 -4.64 8.81
C THR A 93 12.51 -4.00 7.51
N MET A 94 12.66 -2.69 7.37
CA MET A 94 12.28 -1.96 6.16
C MET A 94 13.13 -2.38 4.95
N THR A 95 14.46 -2.50 5.14
CA THR A 95 15.37 -2.98 4.09
C THR A 95 15.02 -4.41 3.66
N ALA A 96 14.79 -5.31 4.63
CA ALA A 96 14.35 -6.68 4.33
C ALA A 96 13.04 -6.70 3.54
N GLY A 97 12.06 -5.86 3.89
CA GLY A 97 10.83 -5.71 3.13
C GLY A 97 11.07 -5.33 1.67
N VAL A 98 11.93 -4.34 1.41
CA VAL A 98 12.23 -3.91 0.03
C VAL A 98 12.98 -4.98 -0.76
N ILE A 99 13.94 -5.67 -0.14
CA ILE A 99 14.67 -6.80 -0.77
C ILE A 99 13.69 -7.90 -1.16
N LEU A 100 12.84 -8.34 -0.22
CA LEU A 100 11.84 -9.39 -0.48
C LEU A 100 10.82 -8.96 -1.53
N PHE A 101 10.50 -7.66 -1.62
CA PHE A 101 9.62 -7.13 -2.67
C PHE A 101 10.23 -7.31 -4.06
N GLY A 102 11.51 -6.99 -4.23
CA GLY A 102 12.23 -7.21 -5.49
C GLY A 102 12.40 -8.70 -5.82
N LEU A 103 12.78 -9.52 -4.84
CA LEU A 103 12.93 -10.97 -5.03
C LEU A 103 11.59 -11.64 -5.38
N SER A 104 10.49 -11.26 -4.74
CA SER A 104 9.16 -11.77 -5.06
C SER A 104 8.72 -11.42 -6.48
N ALA A 105 9.11 -10.23 -6.98
CA ALA A 105 8.82 -9.80 -8.34
C ALA A 105 9.61 -10.63 -9.38
N ILE A 106 10.91 -10.81 -9.16
CA ILE A 106 11.75 -11.66 -10.02
C ILE A 106 11.21 -13.09 -10.02
N TRP A 107 10.92 -13.63 -8.85
CA TRP A 107 10.37 -14.99 -8.73
C TRP A 107 9.03 -15.14 -9.46
N ALA A 108 8.11 -14.17 -9.32
CA ALA A 108 6.83 -14.19 -10.04
C ALA A 108 7.04 -14.15 -11.56
N GLY A 109 7.94 -13.30 -12.07
CA GLY A 109 8.26 -13.22 -13.50
C GLY A 109 8.92 -14.49 -14.07
N LEU A 110 9.64 -15.25 -13.25
CA LEU A 110 10.28 -16.52 -13.61
C LEU A 110 9.40 -17.74 -13.30
N SER A 111 8.23 -17.56 -12.71
CA SER A 111 7.37 -18.69 -12.30
C SER A 111 7.01 -19.59 -13.47
N PRO A 112 7.30 -20.90 -13.37
CA PRO A 112 6.98 -21.87 -14.42
C PRO A 112 5.57 -22.43 -14.29
N ASN A 113 4.92 -22.30 -13.12
CA ASN A 113 3.63 -22.88 -12.80
C ASN A 113 2.89 -22.06 -11.74
N PHE A 114 1.62 -22.39 -11.53
CA PHE A 114 0.72 -21.73 -10.62
C PHE A 114 1.22 -21.71 -9.16
N GLU A 115 1.72 -22.84 -8.65
CA GLU A 115 2.19 -22.97 -7.26
C GLU A 115 3.37 -22.05 -6.98
N SER A 116 4.30 -21.96 -7.94
CA SER A 116 5.45 -21.05 -7.87
C SER A 116 4.99 -19.59 -7.86
N LEU A 117 4.04 -19.23 -8.72
CA LEU A 117 3.45 -17.89 -8.74
C LEU A 117 2.74 -17.57 -7.42
N MET A 118 1.97 -18.50 -6.87
CA MET A 118 1.31 -18.38 -5.57
C MET A 118 2.31 -18.11 -4.45
N ALA A 119 3.39 -18.88 -4.38
CA ALA A 119 4.44 -18.69 -3.38
C ALA A 119 5.09 -17.30 -3.51
N ALA A 120 5.40 -16.88 -4.73
CA ALA A 120 5.95 -15.55 -5.01
C ALA A 120 4.97 -14.43 -4.57
N ARG A 121 3.66 -14.60 -4.77
CA ARG A 121 2.63 -13.64 -4.34
C ARG A 121 2.46 -13.59 -2.82
N LEU A 122 2.53 -14.73 -2.13
CA LEU A 122 2.57 -14.77 -0.65
C LEU A 122 3.80 -14.03 -0.12
N LEU A 123 4.98 -14.24 -0.73
CA LEU A 123 6.21 -13.52 -0.37
C LEU A 123 6.08 -12.00 -0.62
N ALA A 124 5.42 -11.60 -1.72
CA ALA A 124 5.10 -10.19 -1.98
C ALA A 124 4.24 -9.59 -0.88
N GLY A 125 3.28 -10.34 -0.33
CA GLY A 125 2.48 -9.94 0.82
C GLY A 125 3.32 -9.76 2.09
N ALA A 126 4.18 -10.73 2.40
CA ALA A 126 5.10 -10.64 3.54
C ALA A 126 6.03 -9.42 3.42
N SER A 127 6.56 -9.16 2.23
CA SER A 127 7.40 -7.99 1.95
C SER A 127 6.67 -6.68 2.20
N PHE A 128 5.40 -6.61 1.79
CA PHE A 128 4.56 -5.44 1.99
C PHE A 128 4.27 -5.19 3.48
N ALA A 129 4.01 -6.24 4.27
CA ALA A 129 3.82 -6.14 5.71
C ALA A 129 5.07 -5.54 6.40
N LEU A 130 6.26 -6.08 6.09
CA LEU A 130 7.54 -5.59 6.63
C LEU A 130 7.78 -4.10 6.31
N TRP A 131 7.56 -3.72 5.04
CA TRP A 131 7.68 -2.34 4.61
C TRP A 131 6.65 -1.43 5.27
N SER A 132 5.37 -1.80 5.22
CA SER A 132 4.25 -0.97 5.68
C SER A 132 4.35 -0.68 7.18
N ILE A 133 4.55 -1.71 8.01
CA ILE A 133 4.66 -1.57 9.47
C ILE A 133 5.87 -0.71 9.83
N SER A 134 7.04 -0.99 9.23
CA SER A 134 8.25 -0.21 9.48
C SER A 134 8.08 1.27 9.13
N ARG A 135 7.48 1.56 7.97
CA ARG A 135 7.21 2.92 7.51
C ARG A 135 6.24 3.67 8.43
N HIS A 136 5.13 3.03 8.84
CA HIS A 136 4.18 3.67 9.75
C HIS A 136 4.79 3.93 11.12
N SER A 137 5.58 2.98 11.64
CA SER A 137 6.32 3.16 12.90
C SER A 137 7.32 4.31 12.81
N TYR A 138 8.00 4.46 11.66
CA TYR A 138 8.90 5.58 11.43
C TYR A 138 8.17 6.92 11.40
N LEU A 139 7.08 7.02 10.63
CA LEU A 139 6.28 8.25 10.57
C LEU A 139 5.74 8.63 11.96
N ALA A 140 5.31 7.65 12.75
CA ALA A 140 4.81 7.88 14.09
C ALA A 140 5.89 8.40 15.07
N SER A 141 7.16 7.96 14.91
CA SER A 141 8.26 8.34 15.80
C SER A 141 9.03 9.60 15.33
N ALA A 142 9.17 9.79 14.01
CA ALA A 142 10.00 10.84 13.44
C ALA A 142 9.26 12.16 13.19
N VAL A 143 7.92 12.14 13.16
CA VAL A 143 7.12 13.31 12.84
C VAL A 143 6.43 13.85 14.10
N PRO A 144 6.67 15.14 14.48
CA PRO A 144 5.98 15.78 15.58
C PRO A 144 4.45 15.71 15.45
N ALA A 145 3.74 15.65 16.58
CA ALA A 145 2.29 15.41 16.59
C ALA A 145 1.47 16.48 15.85
N ASP A 146 1.91 17.74 15.94
CA ASP A 146 1.28 18.91 15.32
C ASP A 146 1.33 18.91 13.77
N VAL A 147 2.36 18.28 13.18
CA VAL A 147 2.54 18.20 11.72
C VAL A 147 2.26 16.82 11.14
N ARG A 148 2.00 15.81 11.99
CA ARG A 148 1.81 14.41 11.58
C ARG A 148 0.64 14.23 10.61
N GLY A 149 -0.47 14.92 10.82
CA GLY A 149 -1.62 14.88 9.92
C GLY A 149 -1.27 15.32 8.50
N ARG A 150 -0.51 16.43 8.36
CA ARG A 150 -0.06 16.94 7.04
C ARG A 150 0.92 15.98 6.37
N ALA A 151 1.85 15.40 7.15
CA ALA A 151 2.80 14.42 6.62
C ALA A 151 2.09 13.15 6.11
N LEU A 152 1.09 12.65 6.83
CA LEU A 152 0.28 11.50 6.40
C LEU A 152 -0.60 11.82 5.19
N SER A 153 -1.19 13.02 5.10
CA SER A 153 -1.98 13.44 3.94
C SER A 153 -1.14 13.54 2.69
N LEU A 154 0.06 14.13 2.79
CA LEU A 154 1.00 14.23 1.66
C LEU A 154 1.48 12.84 1.23
N PHE A 155 1.78 11.96 2.18
CA PHE A 155 2.09 10.56 1.91
C PHE A 155 0.98 9.86 1.13
N GLY A 156 -0.28 10.01 1.56
CA GLY A 156 -1.45 9.45 0.88
C GLY A 156 -1.59 9.96 -0.55
N GLY A 157 -1.41 11.27 -0.77
CA GLY A 157 -1.46 11.89 -2.09
C GLY A 157 -0.39 11.38 -3.04
N ILE A 158 0.86 11.29 -2.58
CA ILE A 158 1.98 10.80 -3.39
C ILE A 158 1.79 9.32 -3.76
N SER A 159 1.33 8.48 -2.82
CA SER A 159 1.05 7.08 -3.09
C SER A 159 -0.08 6.90 -4.11
N ARG A 160 -1.09 7.79 -4.12
CA ARG A 160 -2.18 7.77 -5.11
C ARG A 160 -1.70 8.07 -6.52
N ILE A 161 -0.82 9.08 -6.69
CA ILE A 161 -0.22 9.38 -8.00
C ILE A 161 0.50 8.14 -8.55
N ALA A 162 1.27 7.46 -7.70
CA ALA A 162 1.95 6.22 -8.07
C ALA A 162 0.98 5.11 -8.48
N THR A 163 -0.14 4.97 -7.75
CA THR A 163 -1.17 3.96 -8.06
C THR A 163 -1.90 4.26 -9.37
N ILE A 164 -2.07 5.54 -9.76
CA ILE A 164 -2.62 5.94 -11.05
C ILE A 164 -1.66 5.60 -12.19
N LEU A 165 -0.38 5.91 -12.04
CA LEU A 165 0.63 5.72 -13.08
C LEU A 165 1.02 4.25 -13.27
N GLY A 166 0.94 3.46 -12.21
CA GLY A 166 1.38 2.06 -12.23
C GLY A 166 0.68 1.20 -13.28
N PRO A 167 -0.65 1.12 -13.31
CA PRO A 167 -1.37 0.29 -14.29
C PRO A 167 -1.14 0.71 -15.73
N LEU A 168 -1.01 2.02 -16.00
CA LEU A 168 -0.69 2.51 -17.33
C LEU A 168 0.67 1.99 -17.80
N LEU A 169 1.70 2.13 -16.95
CA LEU A 169 3.05 1.63 -17.26
C LEU A 169 3.06 0.11 -17.40
N GLY A 170 2.34 -0.60 -16.54
CA GLY A 170 2.23 -2.04 -16.58
C GLY A 170 1.60 -2.54 -17.88
N GLY A 171 0.49 -1.92 -18.28
CA GLY A 171 -0.20 -2.24 -19.54
C GLY A 171 0.66 -1.96 -20.78
N ILE A 172 1.36 -0.81 -20.81
CA ILE A 172 2.30 -0.48 -21.91
C ILE A 172 3.43 -1.53 -21.98
N LEU A 173 4.06 -1.84 -20.86
CA LEU A 173 5.16 -2.81 -20.84
C LEU A 173 4.70 -4.20 -21.26
N ALA A 174 3.53 -4.65 -20.81
CA ALA A 174 3.00 -5.95 -21.15
C ALA A 174 2.63 -6.07 -22.63
N GLU A 175 1.94 -5.07 -23.18
CA GLU A 175 1.47 -5.06 -24.56
C GLU A 175 2.61 -4.97 -25.57
N TYR A 176 3.56 -4.04 -25.37
CA TYR A 176 4.57 -3.71 -26.39
C TYR A 176 5.91 -4.40 -26.19
N VAL A 177 6.21 -4.88 -24.99
CA VAL A 177 7.52 -5.51 -24.70
C VAL A 177 7.37 -6.97 -24.30
N GLY A 178 6.32 -7.30 -23.53
CA GLY A 178 5.99 -8.66 -23.16
C GLY A 178 5.41 -8.81 -21.76
N ILE A 179 4.55 -9.80 -21.58
CA ILE A 179 3.73 -10.01 -20.37
C ILE A 179 4.56 -10.23 -19.09
N ARG A 180 5.81 -10.69 -19.19
CA ARG A 180 6.72 -10.90 -18.06
C ARG A 180 7.53 -9.67 -17.68
N VAL A 181 7.64 -8.68 -18.58
CA VAL A 181 8.46 -7.48 -18.38
C VAL A 181 8.00 -6.63 -17.20
N PRO A 182 6.71 -6.44 -16.94
CA PRO A 182 6.20 -5.74 -15.75
C PRO A 182 6.74 -6.25 -14.41
N PHE A 183 6.96 -7.57 -14.28
CA PHE A 183 7.56 -8.16 -13.07
C PHE A 183 9.02 -7.72 -12.89
N TYR A 184 9.79 -7.68 -13.95
CA TYR A 184 11.17 -7.22 -13.91
C TYR A 184 11.24 -5.68 -13.71
N ALA A 185 10.31 -4.93 -14.29
CA ALA A 185 10.18 -3.51 -14.02
C ALA A 185 9.89 -3.23 -12.54
N GLN A 186 9.01 -4.03 -11.91
CA GLN A 186 8.80 -3.95 -10.46
C GLN A 186 10.09 -4.26 -9.68
N ALA A 187 10.89 -5.23 -10.10
CA ALA A 187 12.17 -5.54 -9.45
C ALA A 187 13.18 -4.40 -9.59
N VAL A 188 13.24 -3.74 -10.74
CA VAL A 188 14.07 -2.52 -10.94
C VAL A 188 13.62 -1.40 -10.01
N VAL A 189 12.33 -1.15 -9.92
CA VAL A 189 11.74 -0.17 -8.99
C VAL A 189 12.08 -0.52 -7.53
N ALA A 190 12.06 -1.80 -7.17
CA ALA A 190 12.48 -2.26 -5.84
C ALA A 190 13.97 -2.00 -5.60
N LEU A 191 14.83 -2.24 -6.59
CA LEU A 191 16.27 -1.95 -6.50
C LEU A 191 16.54 -0.46 -6.30
N LEU A 192 15.87 0.41 -7.06
CA LEU A 192 15.96 1.87 -6.89
C LEU A 192 15.52 2.28 -5.48
N THR A 193 14.42 1.70 -5.01
CA THR A 193 13.93 1.93 -3.63
C THR A 193 14.94 1.46 -2.59
N LEU A 194 15.57 0.30 -2.79
CA LEU A 194 16.59 -0.22 -1.89
C LEU A 194 17.80 0.72 -1.79
N ILE A 195 18.29 1.21 -2.93
CA ILE A 195 19.39 2.19 -2.98
C ILE A 195 19.01 3.45 -2.19
N MET A 196 17.80 3.97 -2.39
CA MET A 196 17.30 5.14 -1.66
C MET A 196 17.20 4.88 -0.15
N VAL A 197 16.63 3.76 0.26
CA VAL A 197 16.51 3.39 1.67
C VAL A 197 17.88 3.25 2.32
N LEU A 198 18.83 2.58 1.68
CA LEU A 198 20.17 2.39 2.22
C LEU A 198 20.97 3.71 2.32
N SER A 199 20.81 4.62 1.35
CA SER A 199 21.52 5.90 1.34
C SER A 199 20.95 6.89 2.36
N THR A 200 19.63 6.94 2.52
CA THR A 200 18.96 7.92 3.39
C THR A 200 18.88 7.48 4.85
N MET A 201 18.69 6.19 5.10
CA MET A 201 18.51 5.67 6.46
C MET A 201 19.81 5.58 7.28
N ARG A 202 20.98 5.78 6.70
CA ARG A 202 22.24 5.86 7.46
C ARG A 202 22.22 6.95 8.55
N LYS A 203 21.43 8.00 8.34
CA LYS A 203 21.33 9.18 9.22
C LYS A 203 20.14 9.14 10.19
N MET A 204 19.35 8.06 10.19
CA MET A 204 18.17 7.98 11.05
C MET A 204 18.53 7.46 12.43
N ALA A 205 18.10 8.22 13.46
CA ALA A 205 18.07 7.71 14.83
C ALA A 205 17.00 6.60 14.92
N GLU A 206 17.41 5.40 15.32
CA GLU A 206 16.46 4.34 15.65
C GLU A 206 15.77 4.69 16.97
N PRO A 207 14.43 4.58 17.05
CA PRO A 207 13.75 4.71 18.34
C PRO A 207 14.28 3.65 19.30
N PRO A 208 14.23 3.95 20.63
CA PRO A 208 14.69 2.98 21.64
C PRO A 208 14.02 1.63 21.42
N ARG A 209 14.83 0.57 21.39
CA ARG A 209 14.32 -0.80 21.24
C ARG A 209 13.46 -1.13 22.45
N ALA A 210 12.29 -1.72 22.22
CA ALA A 210 11.44 -2.19 23.31
C ALA A 210 12.19 -3.24 24.15
N ALA A 211 12.54 -2.87 25.37
CA ALA A 211 13.39 -3.69 26.26
C ALA A 211 12.67 -4.92 26.84
N LYS A 212 11.36 -5.05 26.69
CA LYS A 212 10.58 -6.15 27.29
C LYS A 212 10.10 -7.16 26.24
N ARG A 213 10.43 -8.42 26.48
CA ARG A 213 9.81 -9.59 25.82
C ARG A 213 8.36 -9.72 26.32
N HIS A 214 7.45 -8.95 25.75
CA HIS A 214 6.03 -9.18 25.97
C HIS A 214 5.57 -10.38 25.11
N ASN A 215 4.68 -11.18 25.67
CA ASN A 215 4.02 -12.23 24.90
C ASN A 215 2.95 -11.58 24.02
N VAL A 216 3.37 -11.17 22.81
CA VAL A 216 2.54 -10.41 21.86
C VAL A 216 1.22 -11.12 21.56
N PHE A 217 1.22 -12.46 21.51
CA PHE A 217 0.00 -13.22 21.24
C PHE A 217 -0.99 -13.19 22.42
N ALA A 218 -0.51 -13.21 23.66
CA ALA A 218 -1.37 -13.06 24.82
C ALA A 218 -1.96 -11.64 24.93
N GLU A 219 -1.15 -10.62 24.63
CA GLU A 219 -1.63 -9.22 24.57
C GLU A 219 -2.66 -9.02 23.47
N LEU A 220 -2.43 -9.56 22.27
CA LEU A 220 -3.40 -9.51 21.17
C LEU A 220 -4.72 -10.17 21.54
N GLY A 221 -4.69 -11.35 22.18
CA GLY A 221 -5.90 -12.03 22.70
C GLY A 221 -6.65 -11.16 23.68
N GLY A 222 -5.95 -10.49 24.60
CA GLY A 222 -6.55 -9.56 25.57
C GLY A 222 -7.17 -8.32 24.91
N VAL A 223 -6.50 -7.74 23.90
CA VAL A 223 -7.04 -6.59 23.14
C VAL A 223 -8.29 -6.99 22.36
N VAL A 224 -8.28 -8.11 21.65
CA VAL A 224 -9.42 -8.59 20.86
C VAL A 224 -10.64 -8.84 21.74
N THR A 225 -10.45 -9.51 22.88
CA THR A 225 -11.55 -9.80 23.84
C THR A 225 -12.11 -8.52 24.46
N ARG A 226 -11.24 -7.56 24.81
CA ARG A 226 -11.63 -6.27 25.41
C ARG A 226 -12.42 -5.40 24.45
N HIS A 227 -12.06 -5.41 23.15
CA HIS A 227 -12.63 -4.55 22.10
C HIS A 227 -13.47 -5.36 21.09
N ARG A 228 -14.04 -6.50 21.51
CA ARG A 228 -14.78 -7.41 20.61
C ARG A 228 -15.91 -6.73 19.82
N ARG A 229 -16.59 -5.74 20.40
CA ARG A 229 -17.65 -5.00 19.72
C ARG A 229 -17.09 -4.10 18.61
N ASP A 230 -15.97 -3.44 18.87
CA ASP A 230 -15.31 -2.58 17.88
C ASP A 230 -14.78 -3.41 16.72
N PHE A 231 -14.22 -4.60 17.00
CA PHE A 231 -13.78 -5.53 15.96
C PHE A 231 -14.96 -6.12 15.18
N ALA A 232 -16.10 -6.43 15.84
CA ALA A 232 -17.28 -6.96 15.18
C ALA A 232 -18.00 -5.92 14.30
N THR A 233 -17.88 -4.64 14.58
CA THR A 233 -18.53 -3.56 13.80
C THR A 233 -17.57 -2.88 12.84
N ALA A 234 -16.61 -2.11 13.35
CA ALA A 234 -15.66 -1.39 12.52
C ALA A 234 -14.71 -2.33 11.77
N GLY A 235 -14.34 -3.47 12.39
CA GLY A 235 -13.50 -4.49 11.75
C GLY A 235 -14.21 -5.14 10.56
N VAL A 236 -15.47 -5.53 10.70
CA VAL A 236 -16.27 -6.10 9.59
C VAL A 236 -16.40 -5.07 8.47
N ALA A 237 -16.71 -3.80 8.78
CA ALA A 237 -16.80 -2.75 7.78
C ALA A 237 -15.46 -2.55 7.03
N ALA A 238 -14.33 -2.58 7.74
CA ALA A 238 -13.00 -2.46 7.14
C ALA A 238 -12.68 -3.65 6.22
N VAL A 239 -12.98 -4.88 6.65
CA VAL A 239 -12.80 -6.10 5.84
C VAL A 239 -13.68 -6.05 4.59
N SER A 240 -14.95 -5.66 4.72
CA SER A 240 -15.88 -5.53 3.59
C SER A 240 -15.38 -4.51 2.56
N LEU A 241 -14.86 -3.35 3.03
CA LEU A 241 -14.26 -2.35 2.14
C LEU A 241 -13.05 -2.91 1.38
N GLN A 242 -12.16 -3.60 2.07
CA GLN A 242 -10.98 -4.19 1.44
C GLN A 242 -11.35 -5.32 0.48
N PHE A 243 -12.40 -6.10 0.80
CA PHE A 243 -12.92 -7.13 -0.10
C PHE A 243 -13.45 -6.53 -1.41
N ILE A 244 -14.25 -5.46 -1.33
CA ILE A 244 -14.78 -4.77 -2.53
C ILE A 244 -13.62 -4.16 -3.35
N ARG A 245 -12.63 -3.55 -2.70
CA ARG A 245 -11.45 -3.00 -3.39
C ARG A 245 -10.63 -4.08 -4.09
N ALA A 246 -10.36 -5.18 -3.42
CA ALA A 246 -9.66 -6.32 -4.02
C ALA A 246 -10.48 -6.95 -5.15
N GLY A 247 -11.82 -7.00 -5.00
CA GLY A 247 -12.74 -7.43 -6.04
C GLY A 247 -12.63 -6.58 -7.30
N ARG A 248 -12.52 -5.25 -7.17
CA ARG A 248 -12.31 -4.35 -8.30
C ARG A 248 -10.95 -4.61 -9.01
N GLU A 249 -9.88 -4.80 -8.23
CA GLU A 249 -8.55 -5.13 -8.78
C GLU A 249 -8.54 -6.47 -9.55
N PHE A 250 -9.46 -7.36 -9.22
CA PHE A 250 -9.66 -8.63 -9.90
C PHE A 250 -10.61 -8.52 -11.09
N LEU A 251 -11.81 -7.96 -10.87
CA LEU A 251 -12.89 -7.98 -11.86
C LEU A 251 -12.59 -7.14 -13.10
N ILE A 252 -12.03 -5.93 -12.93
CA ILE A 252 -11.74 -5.05 -14.06
C ILE A 252 -10.80 -5.71 -15.07
N PRO A 253 -9.59 -6.19 -14.69
CA PRO A 253 -8.69 -6.81 -15.67
C PRO A 253 -9.23 -8.13 -16.23
N VAL A 254 -9.87 -8.97 -15.40
CA VAL A 254 -10.42 -10.24 -15.86
C VAL A 254 -11.53 -10.02 -16.88
N TRP A 255 -12.49 -9.12 -16.56
CA TRP A 255 -13.60 -8.82 -17.47
C TRP A 255 -13.14 -8.15 -18.77
N ALA A 256 -12.19 -7.22 -18.66
CA ALA A 256 -11.59 -6.59 -19.82
C ALA A 256 -10.87 -7.61 -20.72
N GLY A 257 -10.20 -8.59 -20.14
CA GLY A 257 -9.61 -9.74 -20.87
C GLY A 257 -10.68 -10.59 -21.56
N GLU A 258 -11.82 -10.89 -20.91
CA GLU A 258 -12.96 -11.60 -21.55
C GLU A 258 -13.57 -10.81 -22.72
N LEU A 259 -13.52 -9.48 -22.69
CA LEU A 259 -13.91 -8.61 -23.81
C LEU A 259 -12.86 -8.56 -24.94
N GLY A 260 -11.76 -9.28 -24.83
CA GLY A 260 -10.66 -9.29 -25.81
C GLY A 260 -9.84 -8.00 -25.84
N LEU A 261 -9.83 -7.22 -24.76
CA LEU A 261 -9.02 -6.01 -24.66
C LEU A 261 -7.55 -6.37 -24.38
N GLY A 262 -6.63 -5.73 -25.11
CA GLY A 262 -5.19 -5.86 -24.83
C GLY A 262 -4.78 -5.20 -23.49
N GLU A 263 -3.61 -5.57 -23.02
CA GLU A 263 -3.07 -5.18 -21.69
C GLU A 263 -2.99 -3.66 -21.51
N PHE A 264 -2.69 -2.91 -22.56
CA PHE A 264 -2.69 -1.46 -22.54
C PHE A 264 -4.06 -0.86 -22.23
N ARG A 265 -5.14 -1.38 -22.89
CA ARG A 265 -6.51 -0.93 -22.61
C ARG A 265 -6.96 -1.30 -21.21
N ILE A 266 -6.57 -2.48 -20.72
CA ILE A 266 -6.81 -2.91 -19.33
C ILE A 266 -6.13 -1.92 -18.37
N GLY A 267 -4.88 -1.58 -18.65
CA GLY A 267 -4.12 -0.59 -17.88
C GLY A 267 -4.78 0.79 -17.88
N LEU A 268 -5.33 1.24 -19.01
CA LEU A 268 -6.07 2.51 -19.11
C LEU A 268 -7.35 2.52 -18.25
N VAL A 269 -8.14 1.45 -18.28
CA VAL A 269 -9.34 1.33 -17.42
C VAL A 269 -8.96 1.41 -15.95
N ALA A 270 -7.96 0.64 -15.53
CA ALA A 270 -7.49 0.67 -14.16
C ALA A 270 -6.97 2.06 -13.76
N THR A 271 -6.18 2.70 -14.63
CA THR A 271 -5.67 4.06 -14.41
C THR A 271 -6.79 5.07 -14.26
N ALA A 272 -7.80 5.04 -15.14
CA ALA A 272 -8.96 5.94 -15.09
C ALA A 272 -9.74 5.73 -13.77
N SER A 273 -9.99 4.49 -13.38
CA SER A 273 -10.66 4.15 -12.13
C SER A 273 -9.93 4.74 -10.91
N TYR A 274 -8.60 4.59 -10.83
CA TYR A 274 -7.81 5.18 -9.73
C TYR A 274 -7.72 6.71 -9.81
N ALA A 275 -7.73 7.30 -11.02
CA ALA A 275 -7.75 8.75 -11.20
C ALA A 275 -9.05 9.36 -10.67
N VAL A 276 -10.20 8.78 -11.02
CA VAL A 276 -11.51 9.19 -10.49
C VAL A 276 -11.57 9.10 -8.98
N ASP A 277 -11.15 7.95 -8.39
CA ASP A 277 -11.04 7.79 -6.94
C ASP A 277 -10.20 8.91 -6.29
N SER A 278 -9.10 9.28 -6.93
CA SER A 278 -8.18 10.29 -6.40
C SER A 278 -8.74 11.70 -6.49
N MET A 279 -9.46 12.00 -7.57
CA MET A 279 -10.14 13.30 -7.77
C MET A 279 -11.29 13.49 -6.78
N LEU A 280 -12.01 12.43 -6.45
CA LEU A 280 -13.13 12.48 -5.50
C LEU A 280 -12.68 12.57 -4.04
N PHE A 281 -11.42 12.20 -3.73
CA PHE A 281 -10.94 12.13 -2.35
C PHE A 281 -11.06 13.42 -1.54
N PRO A 282 -10.72 14.63 -2.06
CA PRO A 282 -10.92 15.89 -1.33
C PRO A 282 -12.39 16.15 -0.99
N TRP A 283 -13.29 15.83 -1.92
CA TRP A 283 -14.74 15.99 -1.72
C TRP A 283 -15.28 15.03 -0.66
N VAL A 284 -14.80 13.79 -0.66
CA VAL A 284 -15.15 12.81 0.36
C VAL A 284 -14.66 13.28 1.73
N GLY A 285 -13.42 13.80 1.82
CA GLY A 285 -12.90 14.40 3.06
C GLY A 285 -13.77 15.53 3.58
N TYR A 286 -14.08 16.51 2.72
CA TYR A 286 -14.96 17.64 3.07
C TYR A 286 -16.35 17.17 3.52
N SER A 287 -16.92 16.19 2.82
CA SER A 287 -18.23 15.61 3.17
C SER A 287 -18.21 14.91 4.54
N MET A 288 -17.12 14.20 4.84
CA MET A 288 -16.93 13.53 6.13
C MET A 288 -16.84 14.52 7.30
N ASP A 289 -16.17 15.66 7.07
CA ASP A 289 -16.03 16.70 8.08
C ASP A 289 -17.35 17.45 8.32
N ARG A 290 -18.16 17.66 7.27
CA ARG A 290 -19.41 18.43 7.34
C ARG A 290 -20.62 17.59 7.78
N TRP A 291 -20.76 16.37 7.25
CA TRP A 291 -21.96 15.53 7.45
C TRP A 291 -21.67 14.27 8.25
N GLY A 292 -20.42 14.07 8.64
CA GLY A 292 -19.99 12.92 9.43
C GLY A 292 -19.64 11.69 8.58
N ARG A 293 -18.93 10.77 9.23
CA ARG A 293 -18.35 9.59 8.55
C ARG A 293 -19.40 8.62 8.02
N LYS A 294 -20.54 8.45 8.70
CA LYS A 294 -21.59 7.50 8.31
C LYS A 294 -22.34 7.99 7.07
N SER A 295 -22.75 9.26 7.05
CA SER A 295 -23.52 9.87 5.96
C SER A 295 -22.74 9.96 4.66
N THR A 296 -21.41 10.01 4.71
CA THR A 296 -20.55 9.97 3.52
C THR A 296 -20.16 8.55 3.15
N GLY A 297 -19.84 7.72 4.13
CA GLY A 297 -19.36 6.36 3.90
C GLY A 297 -20.41 5.44 3.29
N ILE A 298 -21.65 5.45 3.80
CA ILE A 298 -22.71 4.56 3.31
C ILE A 298 -23.02 4.78 1.82
N PRO A 299 -23.26 6.01 1.33
CA PRO A 299 -23.47 6.23 -0.11
C PRO A 299 -22.26 5.83 -0.96
N ALA A 300 -21.03 6.11 -0.49
CA ALA A 300 -19.83 5.73 -1.21
C ALA A 300 -19.70 4.20 -1.36
N PHE A 301 -20.05 3.43 -0.32
CA PHE A 301 -20.10 1.96 -0.40
C PHE A 301 -21.17 1.47 -1.38
N ILE A 302 -22.36 2.08 -1.37
CA ILE A 302 -23.45 1.71 -2.27
C ILE A 302 -23.02 1.97 -3.73
N VAL A 303 -22.49 3.15 -4.03
CA VAL A 303 -22.01 3.50 -5.38
C VAL A 303 -20.93 2.52 -5.84
N LEU A 304 -19.95 2.22 -4.99
CA LEU A 304 -18.89 1.27 -5.32
C LEU A 304 -19.45 -0.15 -5.54
N ALA A 305 -20.40 -0.61 -4.74
CA ALA A 305 -21.03 -1.92 -4.90
C ALA A 305 -21.83 -2.01 -6.19
N VAL A 306 -22.59 -0.96 -6.53
CA VAL A 306 -23.34 -0.87 -7.78
C VAL A 306 -22.39 -0.86 -8.99
N ALA A 307 -21.33 -0.05 -8.96
CA ALA A 307 -20.33 -0.02 -10.03
C ALA A 307 -19.73 -1.42 -10.25
N VAL A 308 -19.29 -2.10 -9.19
CA VAL A 308 -18.75 -3.47 -9.31
C VAL A 308 -19.78 -4.45 -9.88
N ALA A 309 -21.06 -4.33 -9.49
CA ALA A 309 -22.14 -5.18 -10.02
C ALA A 309 -22.46 -4.90 -11.50
N LEU A 310 -22.20 -3.69 -11.99
CA LEU A 310 -22.42 -3.31 -13.38
C LEU A 310 -21.27 -3.74 -14.32
N ILE A 311 -20.08 -4.02 -13.80
CA ILE A 311 -18.92 -4.46 -14.63
C ILE A 311 -19.30 -5.59 -15.60
N PRO A 312 -19.94 -6.70 -15.17
CA PRO A 312 -20.29 -7.80 -16.09
C PRO A 312 -21.36 -7.45 -17.13
N MET A 313 -22.05 -6.34 -16.98
CA MET A 313 -23.06 -5.86 -17.94
C MET A 313 -22.45 -5.01 -19.05
N THR A 314 -21.16 -4.68 -18.97
CA THR A 314 -20.44 -3.91 -19.98
C THR A 314 -20.04 -4.81 -21.14
N GLY A 315 -20.24 -4.36 -22.39
CA GLY A 315 -19.92 -5.12 -23.59
C GLY A 315 -18.80 -4.48 -24.45
N SER A 316 -18.20 -3.40 -23.99
CA SER A 316 -17.17 -2.68 -24.76
C SER A 316 -16.20 -1.92 -23.85
N PHE A 317 -15.03 -1.54 -24.42
CA PHE A 317 -14.08 -0.69 -23.73
C PHE A 317 -14.72 0.62 -23.23
N GLY A 318 -15.54 1.27 -24.04
CA GLY A 318 -16.20 2.53 -23.67
C GLY A 318 -17.18 2.38 -22.51
N SER A 319 -18.02 1.32 -22.49
CA SER A 319 -18.92 1.04 -21.38
C SER A 319 -18.18 0.69 -20.09
N LEU A 320 -17.07 -0.06 -20.20
CA LEU A 320 -16.25 -0.40 -19.04
C LEU A 320 -15.51 0.82 -18.44
N MET A 321 -15.17 1.82 -19.26
CA MET A 321 -14.57 3.08 -18.80
C MET A 321 -15.55 3.98 -18.03
N ILE A 322 -16.86 3.82 -18.24
CA ILE A 322 -17.89 4.64 -17.59
C ILE A 322 -18.30 4.06 -16.24
N VAL A 323 -18.22 2.77 -16.08
CA VAL A 323 -18.56 2.03 -14.84
C VAL A 323 -17.39 2.01 -13.86
#